data_a552b2a716d9e5c6fec5d40228f3b20a
#
_entry.id   a552b2a716d9e5c6fec5d40228f3b20a
#
_cell.length_a   1.000
_cell.length_b   1.000
_cell.length_c   1.000
_cell.angle_alpha   90.00
_cell.angle_beta   90.00
_cell.angle_gamma   90.00
#
_symmetry.space_group_name_H-M   'P 1'
#
loop_
_entity.id
_entity.type
_entity.pdbx_description
1 polymer ?
#
loop_
_entity_poly.entity_id
_entity_poly.type
_entity_poly.pdbx_seq_one_letter_code
_entity_poly.pdbx_strand_id
1 'polypeptide(L)'
;MKTLRIGSGAGYSGDRIEPAVELAEHGELDYLIFECLAERTIALAQQARLSDPDAGYDPLLSERMRRVLPFVGRTAGSRRLRVITNMGAANPLAAAREVRRIAAELGLSGVKVAALTGDDVLAALQTDASRLMDNDMTLASLGDRLISANAYLGAEGIVQALEADADVVITGRVADPSLFLAPQMFEFGWAADDWTLLGRGTLVGHLLECAGQISGGYFADPGFKDVPDLARLGFPLAEVNAAGQATITKVEGSGGRIDTATCTEQLIYEVHDPAAYLTPDVSADFSGVSFQREAENRVQVAGADGRARPETLKVSVGYLDGWIGEGQISYGGPGALARAQLAREVVLERLKLTGVIVEDLRAELIGVDALHGSKLGSRATAEPWEVRLRIAARCVERSEAVRVGNEVETLYTNGPYGGGGATKAVRQVVAVASLFVPRDAVNPVIHLEDSV
;
A
#
# COMPACT_ATOMS: atom_id res chain seq x y z
N MET A 1 12.78 -22.82 -22.87
CA MET A 1 13.45 -22.17 -21.72
C MET A 1 12.45 -22.13 -20.58
N LYS A 2 12.91 -22.20 -19.32
CA LYS A 2 12.02 -22.08 -18.14
C LYS A 2 11.41 -20.67 -18.13
N THR A 3 10.10 -20.59 -18.00
CA THR A 3 9.35 -19.33 -17.81
C THR A 3 8.72 -19.36 -16.45
N LEU A 4 8.96 -18.34 -15.64
CA LEU A 4 8.39 -18.16 -14.32
C LEU A 4 7.12 -17.30 -14.44
N ARG A 5 6.02 -17.74 -13.82
CA ARG A 5 4.74 -17.01 -13.82
C ARG A 5 4.46 -16.47 -12.41
N ILE A 6 4.45 -15.16 -12.28
CA ILE A 6 4.28 -14.44 -11.01
C ILE A 6 3.02 -13.58 -11.12
N GLY A 7 2.02 -13.83 -10.27
CA GLY A 7 0.80 -13.04 -10.21
C GLY A 7 0.78 -12.08 -9.02
N SER A 8 0.13 -10.94 -9.17
CA SER A 8 -0.12 -9.99 -8.08
C SER A 8 -1.53 -10.17 -7.54
N GLY A 9 -1.65 -10.56 -6.29
CA GLY A 9 -2.92 -10.85 -5.61
C GLY A 9 -3.52 -9.68 -4.84
N ALA A 10 -2.76 -8.62 -4.61
CA ALA A 10 -3.21 -7.36 -4.02
C ALA A 10 -2.15 -6.28 -4.24
N GLY A 11 -2.59 -5.03 -4.37
CA GLY A 11 -1.73 -3.85 -4.42
C GLY A 11 -1.90 -2.93 -3.20
N TYR A 12 -2.73 -3.28 -2.23
CA TYR A 12 -2.83 -2.64 -0.92
C TYR A 12 -3.70 -3.49 0.04
N SER A 13 -3.67 -3.18 1.34
CA SER A 13 -4.37 -3.93 2.41
C SER A 13 -5.88 -4.11 2.15
N GLY A 14 -6.57 -3.09 1.63
CA GLY A 14 -8.02 -3.12 1.37
C GLY A 14 -8.45 -3.64 0.00
N ASP A 15 -7.57 -4.27 -0.76
CA ASP A 15 -7.84 -4.67 -2.14
C ASP A 15 -8.79 -5.87 -2.27
N ARG A 16 -9.38 -6.02 -3.45
CA ARG A 16 -10.30 -7.12 -3.78
C ARG A 16 -9.62 -8.48 -3.62
N ILE A 17 -10.38 -9.48 -3.21
CA ILE A 17 -9.87 -10.85 -3.01
C ILE A 17 -10.13 -11.73 -4.23
N GLU A 18 -11.25 -11.54 -4.91
CA GLU A 18 -11.67 -12.38 -6.04
C GLU A 18 -10.63 -12.47 -7.15
N PRO A 19 -9.96 -11.39 -7.57
CA PRO A 19 -8.94 -11.47 -8.62
C PRO A 19 -7.71 -12.32 -8.23
N ALA A 20 -7.36 -12.35 -6.94
CA ALA A 20 -6.29 -13.22 -6.45
C ALA A 20 -6.68 -14.70 -6.52
N VAL A 21 -7.94 -15.03 -6.25
CA VAL A 21 -8.49 -16.40 -6.39
C VAL A 21 -8.52 -16.80 -7.87
N GLU A 22 -8.96 -15.91 -8.77
CA GLU A 22 -8.94 -16.12 -10.21
C GLU A 22 -7.53 -16.43 -10.73
N LEU A 23 -6.53 -15.65 -10.25
CA LEU A 23 -5.11 -15.89 -10.56
C LEU A 23 -4.63 -17.25 -10.03
N ALA A 24 -4.98 -17.62 -8.80
CA ALA A 24 -4.57 -18.90 -8.21
C ALA A 24 -5.20 -20.09 -8.95
N GLU A 25 -6.43 -19.97 -9.44
CA GLU A 25 -7.18 -21.03 -10.11
C GLU A 25 -6.84 -21.13 -11.60
N HIS A 26 -6.70 -20.01 -12.29
CA HIS A 26 -6.61 -19.95 -13.76
C HIS A 26 -5.31 -19.33 -14.30
N GLY A 27 -4.50 -18.72 -13.44
CA GLY A 27 -3.27 -18.03 -13.84
C GLY A 27 -2.10 -18.95 -14.16
N GLU A 28 -2.18 -20.26 -13.86
CA GLU A 28 -1.07 -21.22 -13.98
C GLU A 28 0.23 -20.69 -13.34
N LEU A 29 0.11 -20.13 -12.15
CA LEU A 29 1.20 -19.44 -11.48
C LEU A 29 2.20 -20.39 -10.81
N ASP A 30 3.46 -19.94 -10.74
CA ASP A 30 4.47 -20.46 -9.82
C ASP A 30 4.41 -19.72 -8.48
N TYR A 31 4.11 -18.39 -8.53
CA TYR A 31 4.02 -17.54 -7.34
C TYR A 31 2.81 -16.61 -7.43
N LEU A 32 2.10 -16.48 -6.29
CA LEU A 32 1.09 -15.47 -6.05
C LEU A 32 1.57 -14.56 -4.92
N ILE A 33 1.63 -13.26 -5.20
CA ILE A 33 2.24 -12.29 -4.28
C ILE A 33 1.17 -11.29 -3.83
N PHE A 34 1.13 -10.99 -2.53
CA PHE A 34 0.25 -9.97 -1.98
C PHE A 34 1.12 -8.84 -1.41
N GLU A 35 1.09 -7.68 -2.06
CA GLU A 35 1.59 -6.45 -1.50
C GLU A 35 0.42 -5.74 -0.77
N CYS A 36 0.57 -5.53 0.55
CA CYS A 36 -0.50 -5.02 1.42
C CYS A 36 0.00 -4.02 2.46
N LEU A 37 1.22 -3.51 2.36
CA LEU A 37 1.86 -2.81 3.45
C LEU A 37 2.46 -1.46 3.05
N ALA A 38 1.78 -0.38 3.40
CA ALA A 38 2.31 0.97 3.34
C ALA A 38 2.87 1.42 4.71
N GLU A 39 3.64 2.53 4.72
CA GLU A 39 4.29 3.09 5.92
C GLU A 39 3.28 3.40 7.04
N ARG A 40 2.13 3.93 6.70
CA ARG A 40 1.06 4.19 7.66
C ARG A 40 0.40 2.91 8.15
N THR A 41 0.25 1.93 7.28
CA THR A 41 -0.40 0.66 7.59
C THR A 41 0.40 -0.12 8.64
N ILE A 42 1.75 -0.16 8.50
CA ILE A 42 2.59 -0.84 9.49
C ILE A 42 2.56 -0.13 10.86
N ALA A 43 2.51 1.21 10.90
CA ALA A 43 2.40 1.95 12.14
C ALA A 43 1.05 1.69 12.86
N LEU A 44 -0.06 1.57 12.12
CA LEU A 44 -1.35 1.16 12.66
C LEU A 44 -1.35 -0.30 13.14
N ALA A 45 -0.71 -1.19 12.40
CA ALA A 45 -0.53 -2.60 12.79
C ALA A 45 0.27 -2.70 14.10
N GLN A 46 1.35 -1.91 14.23
CA GLN A 46 2.13 -1.86 15.47
C GLN A 46 1.29 -1.34 16.66
N GLN A 47 0.46 -0.33 16.44
CA GLN A 47 -0.46 0.16 17.47
C GLN A 47 -1.46 -0.93 17.91
N ALA A 48 -1.97 -1.73 16.98
CA ALA A 48 -2.82 -2.87 17.30
C ALA A 48 -2.06 -3.93 18.09
N ARG A 49 -0.82 -4.27 17.70
CA ARG A 49 0.05 -5.22 18.41
C ARG A 49 0.36 -4.80 19.84
N LEU A 50 0.56 -3.50 20.10
CA LEU A 50 0.78 -2.97 21.44
C LEU A 50 -0.44 -3.16 22.36
N SER A 51 -1.64 -3.24 21.77
CA SER A 51 -2.89 -3.47 22.51
C SER A 51 -3.22 -4.96 22.65
N ASP A 52 -2.84 -5.77 21.66
CA ASP A 52 -3.06 -7.22 21.60
C ASP A 52 -1.83 -7.88 20.94
N PRO A 53 -1.02 -8.65 21.69
CA PRO A 53 0.20 -9.29 21.18
C PRO A 53 -0.01 -10.28 20.02
N ASP A 54 -1.22 -10.80 19.85
CA ASP A 54 -1.58 -11.69 18.74
C ASP A 54 -2.14 -10.94 17.52
N ALA A 55 -2.39 -9.62 17.62
CA ALA A 55 -2.72 -8.72 16.51
C ALA A 55 -1.47 -8.15 15.84
N GLY A 56 -1.64 -7.22 14.90
CA GLY A 56 -0.55 -6.47 14.25
C GLY A 56 -0.15 -7.03 12.88
N TYR A 57 -0.96 -7.86 12.27
CA TYR A 57 -0.88 -8.27 10.88
C TYR A 57 -2.10 -7.75 10.08
N ASP A 58 -2.07 -7.91 8.76
CA ASP A 58 -3.14 -7.41 7.86
C ASP A 58 -4.51 -8.03 8.24
N PRO A 59 -5.56 -7.22 8.42
CA PRO A 59 -6.87 -7.71 8.84
C PRO A 59 -7.55 -8.64 7.82
N LEU A 60 -7.17 -8.58 6.54
CA LEU A 60 -7.70 -9.48 5.50
C LEU A 60 -6.85 -10.75 5.30
N LEU A 61 -5.75 -10.93 6.04
CA LEU A 61 -4.89 -12.11 5.92
C LEU A 61 -5.69 -13.40 6.01
N SER A 62 -6.53 -13.54 7.04
CA SER A 62 -7.28 -14.79 7.28
C SER A 62 -8.25 -15.09 6.14
N GLU A 63 -8.95 -14.08 5.62
CA GLU A 63 -9.89 -14.26 4.52
C GLU A 63 -9.19 -14.60 3.21
N ARG A 64 -8.12 -13.87 2.85
CA ARG A 64 -7.30 -14.13 1.66
C ARG A 64 -6.70 -15.53 1.70
N MET A 65 -6.07 -15.91 2.81
CA MET A 65 -5.43 -17.22 2.95
C MET A 65 -6.45 -18.36 2.91
N ARG A 66 -7.61 -18.22 3.53
CA ARG A 66 -8.68 -19.23 3.48
C ARG A 66 -9.12 -19.53 2.05
N ARG A 67 -9.12 -18.53 1.18
CA ARG A 67 -9.54 -18.67 -0.23
C ARG A 67 -8.41 -19.15 -1.14
N VAL A 68 -7.14 -18.85 -0.83
CA VAL A 68 -6.00 -19.13 -1.71
C VAL A 68 -5.25 -20.40 -1.33
N LEU A 69 -5.14 -20.74 -0.04
CA LEU A 69 -4.42 -21.94 0.43
C LEU A 69 -4.86 -23.26 -0.25
N PRO A 70 -6.14 -23.47 -0.63
CA PRO A 70 -6.54 -24.66 -1.38
C PRO A 70 -5.81 -24.88 -2.70
N PHE A 71 -5.16 -23.87 -3.26
CA PHE A 71 -4.37 -23.95 -4.50
C PHE A 71 -2.86 -24.08 -4.24
N VAL A 72 -2.39 -23.76 -3.02
CA VAL A 72 -0.96 -23.77 -2.65
C VAL A 72 -0.43 -25.20 -2.63
N GLY A 73 0.79 -25.39 -3.12
CA GLY A 73 1.45 -26.69 -3.22
C GLY A 73 0.85 -27.63 -4.28
N ARG A 74 -0.31 -27.30 -4.88
CA ARG A 74 -0.90 -28.11 -5.95
C ARG A 74 -0.10 -27.95 -7.24
N THR A 75 0.17 -29.07 -7.90
CA THR A 75 0.78 -29.07 -9.21
C THR A 75 -0.33 -29.05 -10.26
N ALA A 76 -0.58 -27.91 -10.88
CA ALA A 76 -1.29 -27.85 -12.14
C ALA A 76 -0.25 -28.13 -13.25
N GLY A 77 -0.24 -29.33 -13.78
CA GLY A 77 0.81 -29.75 -14.70
C GLY A 77 2.17 -29.93 -13.99
N SER A 78 3.14 -29.06 -14.29
CA SER A 78 4.49 -29.09 -13.69
C SER A 78 4.74 -27.93 -12.68
N ARG A 79 3.72 -27.12 -12.36
CA ARG A 79 3.88 -25.91 -11.52
C ARG A 79 3.38 -26.14 -10.10
N ARG A 80 4.14 -25.67 -9.12
CA ARG A 80 3.78 -25.65 -7.69
C ARG A 80 3.53 -24.19 -7.31
N LEU A 81 2.29 -23.85 -6.94
CA LEU A 81 1.96 -22.50 -6.47
C LEU A 81 2.54 -22.28 -5.07
N ARG A 82 3.30 -21.19 -4.92
CA ARG A 82 3.75 -20.63 -3.64
C ARG A 82 3.19 -19.23 -3.43
N VAL A 83 3.09 -18.82 -2.17
CA VAL A 83 2.60 -17.48 -1.80
C VAL A 83 3.70 -16.70 -1.08
N ILE A 84 3.87 -15.42 -1.44
CA ILE A 84 4.75 -14.48 -0.75
C ILE A 84 3.93 -13.25 -0.39
N THR A 85 4.06 -12.74 0.84
CA THR A 85 3.27 -11.59 1.26
C THR A 85 3.91 -10.80 2.39
N ASN A 86 3.72 -9.47 2.38
CA ASN A 86 4.03 -8.58 3.50
C ASN A 86 2.84 -8.34 4.45
N MET A 87 1.79 -9.16 4.37
CA MET A 87 0.64 -9.11 5.29
C MET A 87 1.00 -9.41 6.76
N GLY A 88 2.22 -9.86 7.04
CA GLY A 88 2.74 -9.97 8.40
C GLY A 88 2.82 -8.63 9.12
N ALA A 89 2.96 -7.54 8.38
CA ALA A 89 3.01 -6.17 8.88
C ALA A 89 3.92 -6.03 10.10
N ALA A 90 3.40 -5.68 11.28
CA ALA A 90 4.18 -5.55 12.50
C ALA A 90 4.35 -6.88 13.27
N ASN A 91 3.70 -7.97 12.84
CA ASN A 91 3.71 -9.25 13.55
C ASN A 91 3.74 -10.48 12.61
N PRO A 92 4.81 -10.67 11.83
CA PRO A 92 4.93 -11.80 10.90
C PRO A 92 4.76 -13.17 11.57
N LEU A 93 5.21 -13.33 12.82
CA LEU A 93 5.08 -14.58 13.57
C LEU A 93 3.63 -14.93 13.89
N ALA A 94 2.84 -13.96 14.37
CA ALA A 94 1.41 -14.19 14.62
C ALA A 94 0.66 -14.48 13.31
N ALA A 95 0.99 -13.76 12.23
CA ALA A 95 0.44 -14.01 10.90
C ALA A 95 0.77 -15.45 10.41
N ALA A 96 1.97 -15.92 10.61
CA ALA A 96 2.37 -17.28 10.23
C ALA A 96 1.60 -18.34 11.03
N ARG A 97 1.45 -18.16 12.35
CA ARG A 97 0.60 -19.04 13.18
C ARG A 97 -0.85 -19.06 12.68
N GLU A 98 -1.40 -17.90 12.33
CA GLU A 98 -2.77 -17.81 11.81
C GLU A 98 -2.92 -18.54 10.47
N VAL A 99 -1.97 -18.40 9.54
CA VAL A 99 -1.98 -19.12 8.25
C VAL A 99 -1.90 -20.63 8.47
N ARG A 100 -1.09 -21.09 9.41
CA ARG A 100 -1.03 -22.51 9.78
C ARG A 100 -2.34 -23.02 10.37
N ARG A 101 -2.96 -22.23 11.26
CA ARG A 101 -4.26 -22.57 11.82
C ARG A 101 -5.31 -22.76 10.72
N ILE A 102 -5.33 -21.85 9.73
CA ILE A 102 -6.22 -21.93 8.56
C ILE A 102 -5.90 -23.16 7.72
N ALA A 103 -4.63 -23.45 7.46
CA ALA A 103 -4.23 -24.63 6.70
C ALA A 103 -4.70 -25.93 7.39
N ALA A 104 -4.57 -26.02 8.70
CA ALA A 104 -5.07 -27.15 9.48
C ALA A 104 -6.60 -27.29 9.41
N GLU A 105 -7.36 -26.20 9.53
CA GLU A 105 -8.82 -26.19 9.37
C GLU A 105 -9.27 -26.65 7.98
N LEU A 106 -8.48 -26.36 6.94
CA LEU A 106 -8.75 -26.78 5.57
C LEU A 106 -8.23 -28.21 5.27
N GLY A 107 -7.62 -28.89 6.25
CA GLY A 107 -7.03 -30.22 6.06
C GLY A 107 -5.77 -30.26 5.19
N LEU A 108 -5.06 -29.15 5.09
CA LEU A 108 -3.85 -28.99 4.27
C LEU A 108 -2.59 -29.24 5.13
N SER A 109 -2.38 -30.49 5.56
CA SER A 109 -1.32 -30.94 6.49
C SER A 109 0.04 -30.96 5.84
N GLY A 110 0.52 -30.22 5.08
CA GLY A 110 1.86 -30.27 4.44
C GLY A 110 2.36 -28.90 4.03
N VAL A 111 1.54 -27.86 4.23
CA VAL A 111 1.90 -26.49 3.88
C VAL A 111 2.96 -25.98 4.86
N LYS A 112 4.13 -25.64 4.31
CA LYS A 112 5.25 -25.07 5.07
C LYS A 112 5.14 -23.55 5.07
N VAL A 113 5.11 -22.94 6.24
CA VAL A 113 5.00 -21.48 6.41
C VAL A 113 6.29 -20.95 7.02
N ALA A 114 6.86 -19.93 6.39
CA ALA A 114 8.01 -19.19 6.91
C ALA A 114 7.60 -17.76 7.25
N ALA A 115 8.09 -17.24 8.37
CA ALA A 115 8.01 -15.83 8.74
C ALA A 115 9.39 -15.17 8.65
N LEU A 116 9.49 -14.01 8.00
CA LEU A 116 10.67 -13.17 7.98
C LEU A 116 10.48 -12.01 8.94
N THR A 117 11.37 -11.87 9.91
CA THR A 117 11.43 -10.78 10.90
C THR A 117 12.76 -10.03 10.81
N GLY A 118 12.94 -9.00 11.65
CA GLY A 118 14.19 -8.23 11.73
C GLY A 118 14.10 -6.86 11.07
N ASP A 119 12.94 -6.50 10.51
CA ASP A 119 12.61 -5.17 10.04
C ASP A 119 12.32 -4.19 11.20
N ASP A 120 11.82 -4.67 12.33
CA ASP A 120 11.57 -3.85 13.54
C ASP A 120 12.90 -3.47 14.21
N VAL A 121 13.29 -2.20 14.04
CA VAL A 121 14.52 -1.62 14.59
C VAL A 121 14.24 -0.59 15.69
N LEU A 122 12.99 -0.51 16.16
CA LEU A 122 12.56 0.49 17.15
C LEU A 122 13.44 0.48 18.38
N ALA A 123 13.67 -0.69 18.97
CA ALA A 123 14.45 -0.82 20.21
C ALA A 123 15.93 -0.36 20.05
N ALA A 124 16.51 -0.57 18.86
CA ALA A 124 17.87 -0.15 18.56
C ALA A 124 17.99 1.37 18.35
N LEU A 125 16.90 2.02 17.93
CA LEU A 125 16.89 3.43 17.53
C LEU A 125 16.28 4.37 18.57
N GLN A 126 15.72 3.91 19.68
CA GLN A 126 15.01 4.75 20.66
C GLN A 126 15.82 5.93 21.21
N THR A 127 17.14 5.79 21.31
CA THR A 127 18.04 6.84 21.79
C THR A 127 18.79 7.55 20.67
N ASP A 128 18.47 7.25 19.42
CA ASP A 128 19.16 7.80 18.26
C ASP A 128 18.78 9.28 18.07
N ALA A 129 19.79 10.12 17.92
CA ALA A 129 19.65 11.54 17.65
C ALA A 129 19.53 11.85 16.15
N SER A 130 19.39 10.83 15.30
CA SER A 130 19.23 10.99 13.86
C SER A 130 18.04 11.87 13.53
N ARG A 131 18.25 12.74 12.54
CA ARG A 131 17.24 13.66 12.04
C ARG A 131 16.31 12.93 11.09
N LEU A 132 15.01 13.17 11.22
CA LEU A 132 14.02 12.68 10.27
C LEU A 132 14.13 13.47 8.95
N MET A 133 13.94 12.79 7.82
CA MET A 133 14.10 13.41 6.51
C MET A 133 12.94 14.36 6.14
N ASP A 134 11.75 14.05 6.64
CA ASP A 134 10.51 14.70 6.21
C ASP A 134 10.20 15.96 7.02
N ASN A 135 10.94 16.19 8.11
CA ASN A 135 10.74 17.35 9.01
C ASN A 135 12.00 17.66 9.82
N ASP A 136 11.94 18.72 10.62
CA ASP A 136 13.08 19.17 11.46
C ASP A 136 13.22 18.42 12.79
N MET A 137 12.42 17.38 13.04
CA MET A 137 12.46 16.60 14.27
C MET A 137 13.60 15.58 14.25
N THR A 138 14.05 15.21 15.45
CA THR A 138 14.92 14.05 15.64
C THR A 138 14.10 12.88 16.18
N LEU A 139 14.56 11.65 15.96
CA LEU A 139 13.88 10.48 16.47
C LEU A 139 13.70 10.56 18.01
N ALA A 140 14.75 10.95 18.73
CA ALA A 140 14.70 11.14 20.18
C ALA A 140 13.68 12.20 20.63
N SER A 141 13.37 13.22 19.81
CA SER A 141 12.39 14.26 20.15
C SER A 141 10.94 13.77 20.10
N LEU A 142 10.69 12.61 19.50
CA LEU A 142 9.35 12.00 19.47
C LEU A 142 8.96 11.41 20.82
N GLY A 143 9.92 10.92 21.63
CA GLY A 143 9.67 10.36 22.95
C GLY A 143 8.55 9.31 22.94
N ASP A 144 7.60 9.43 23.86
CA ASP A 144 6.45 8.51 24.00
C ASP A 144 5.48 8.52 22.80
N ARG A 145 5.63 9.44 21.88
CA ARG A 145 4.84 9.48 20.65
C ARG A 145 5.30 8.46 19.61
N LEU A 146 6.54 7.96 19.71
CA LEU A 146 7.11 6.99 18.78
C LEU A 146 6.39 5.64 18.92
N ILE A 147 5.88 5.10 17.80
CA ILE A 147 5.12 3.84 17.78
C ILE A 147 5.91 2.73 17.11
N SER A 148 6.55 3.02 15.99
CA SER A 148 7.22 2.02 15.13
C SER A 148 8.44 2.59 14.44
N ALA A 149 9.40 1.72 14.15
CA ALA A 149 10.52 1.98 13.26
C ALA A 149 10.87 0.68 12.52
N ASN A 150 10.55 0.62 11.23
CA ASN A 150 10.71 -0.59 10.44
C ASN A 150 11.61 -0.32 9.22
N ALA A 151 12.71 -1.08 9.13
CA ALA A 151 13.63 -1.04 8.01
C ALA A 151 13.05 -1.76 6.79
N TYR A 152 13.24 -1.19 5.61
CA TYR A 152 12.91 -1.85 4.36
C TYR A 152 13.93 -2.96 4.10
N LEU A 153 13.51 -4.21 4.29
CA LEU A 153 14.31 -5.38 3.93
C LEU A 153 14.29 -5.61 2.42
N GLY A 154 15.28 -6.33 1.90
CA GLY A 154 15.36 -6.77 0.52
C GLY A 154 14.85 -8.20 0.31
N ALA A 155 15.10 -8.73 -0.87
CA ALA A 155 14.69 -10.06 -1.34
C ALA A 155 15.41 -11.23 -0.64
N GLU A 156 16.63 -11.01 -0.11
CA GLU A 156 17.52 -12.06 0.38
C GLU A 156 16.88 -12.99 1.43
N GLY A 157 16.16 -12.42 2.42
CA GLY A 157 15.49 -13.23 3.43
C GLY A 157 14.34 -14.08 2.85
N ILE A 158 13.65 -13.58 1.83
CA ILE A 158 12.61 -14.35 1.13
C ILE A 158 13.23 -15.49 0.32
N VAL A 159 14.37 -15.25 -0.35
CA VAL A 159 15.13 -16.29 -1.06
C VAL A 159 15.51 -17.41 -0.12
N GLN A 160 16.06 -17.11 1.05
CA GLN A 160 16.43 -18.11 2.05
C GLN A 160 15.21 -18.91 2.55
N ALA A 161 14.04 -18.27 2.72
CA ALA A 161 12.80 -18.97 3.07
C ALA A 161 12.35 -19.94 1.96
N LEU A 162 12.51 -19.55 0.70
CA LEU A 162 12.23 -20.41 -0.47
C LEU A 162 13.22 -21.57 -0.58
N GLU A 163 14.51 -21.36 -0.26
CA GLU A 163 15.53 -22.40 -0.17
C GLU A 163 15.23 -23.44 0.94
N ALA A 164 14.61 -22.98 2.03
CA ALA A 164 14.08 -23.84 3.09
C ALA A 164 12.75 -24.55 2.69
N ASP A 165 12.35 -24.46 1.40
CA ASP A 165 11.17 -25.08 0.80
C ASP A 165 9.83 -24.58 1.39
N ALA A 166 9.73 -23.32 1.79
CA ALA A 166 8.47 -22.73 2.22
C ALA A 166 7.45 -22.64 1.06
N ASP A 167 6.19 -22.96 1.35
CA ASP A 167 5.04 -22.79 0.47
C ASP A 167 4.43 -21.40 0.62
N VAL A 168 4.48 -20.85 1.84
CA VAL A 168 4.01 -19.51 2.17
C VAL A 168 5.11 -18.76 2.90
N VAL A 169 5.51 -17.61 2.38
CA VAL A 169 6.48 -16.71 3.03
C VAL A 169 5.76 -15.44 3.47
N ILE A 170 5.81 -15.15 4.76
CA ILE A 170 5.17 -13.99 5.36
C ILE A 170 6.24 -13.05 5.89
N THR A 171 6.19 -11.79 5.48
CA THR A 171 7.16 -10.78 5.89
C THR A 171 6.48 -9.63 6.64
N GLY A 172 7.29 -8.85 7.37
CA GLY A 172 6.98 -7.48 7.77
C GLY A 172 7.32 -6.50 6.65
N ARG A 173 8.02 -5.40 6.98
CA ARG A 173 8.40 -4.37 6.00
C ARG A 173 9.56 -4.86 5.12
N VAL A 174 9.24 -5.15 3.89
CA VAL A 174 10.21 -5.31 2.80
C VAL A 174 9.91 -4.26 1.74
N ALA A 175 10.85 -3.98 0.85
CA ALA A 175 10.55 -3.15 -0.32
C ALA A 175 9.58 -3.90 -1.24
N ASP A 176 8.57 -3.20 -1.73
CA ASP A 176 7.44 -3.81 -2.44
C ASP A 176 7.87 -4.61 -3.67
N PRO A 177 8.80 -4.11 -4.52
CA PRO A 177 9.35 -4.91 -5.62
C PRO A 177 10.15 -6.13 -5.19
N SER A 178 10.72 -6.13 -3.96
CA SER A 178 11.52 -7.26 -3.46
C SER A 178 10.70 -8.53 -3.27
N LEU A 179 9.39 -8.41 -3.00
CA LEU A 179 8.46 -9.54 -2.95
C LEU A 179 8.43 -10.31 -4.27
N PHE A 180 8.51 -9.60 -5.39
CA PHE A 180 8.48 -10.14 -6.74
C PHE A 180 9.87 -10.48 -7.27
N LEU A 181 10.92 -9.78 -6.81
CA LEU A 181 12.31 -10.04 -7.18
C LEU A 181 12.80 -11.37 -6.59
N ALA A 182 12.46 -11.67 -5.34
CA ALA A 182 12.94 -12.85 -4.62
C ALA A 182 12.67 -14.17 -5.35
N PRO A 183 11.45 -14.48 -5.86
CA PRO A 183 11.22 -15.70 -6.60
C PRO A 183 12.02 -15.76 -7.92
N GLN A 184 12.33 -14.63 -8.56
CA GLN A 184 13.16 -14.61 -9.76
C GLN A 184 14.61 -14.98 -9.42
N MET A 185 15.16 -14.40 -8.34
CA MET A 185 16.51 -14.74 -7.84
C MET A 185 16.59 -16.23 -7.50
N PHE A 186 15.63 -16.77 -6.75
CA PHE A 186 15.59 -18.18 -6.35
C PHE A 186 15.48 -19.12 -7.55
N GLU A 187 14.56 -18.89 -8.45
CA GLU A 187 14.24 -19.82 -9.54
C GLU A 187 15.27 -19.83 -10.68
N PHE A 188 15.96 -18.71 -10.87
CA PHE A 188 16.98 -18.57 -11.90
C PHE A 188 18.41 -18.58 -11.36
N GLY A 189 18.59 -18.59 -10.03
CA GLY A 189 19.91 -18.55 -9.41
C GLY A 189 20.66 -17.25 -9.66
N TRP A 190 19.95 -16.11 -9.70
CA TRP A 190 20.60 -14.81 -9.90
C TRP A 190 21.46 -14.46 -8.69
N ALA A 191 22.69 -14.02 -8.94
CA ALA A 191 23.58 -13.56 -7.89
C ALA A 191 23.12 -12.22 -7.29
N ALA A 192 23.36 -12.04 -6.00
CA ALA A 192 22.95 -10.82 -5.27
C ALA A 192 23.73 -9.55 -5.68
N ASP A 193 24.69 -9.68 -6.59
CA ASP A 193 25.49 -8.61 -7.18
C ASP A 193 25.38 -8.54 -8.72
N ASP A 194 24.49 -9.33 -9.33
CA ASP A 194 24.12 -9.18 -10.74
C ASP A 194 23.11 -8.01 -10.91
N TRP A 195 23.64 -6.81 -10.77
CA TRP A 195 22.83 -5.60 -10.74
C TRP A 195 21.90 -5.44 -11.93
N THR A 196 22.32 -5.88 -13.11
CA THR A 196 21.50 -5.82 -14.33
C THR A 196 20.28 -6.74 -14.23
N LEU A 197 20.45 -7.98 -13.79
CA LEU A 197 19.32 -8.90 -13.60
C LEU A 197 18.42 -8.45 -12.43
N LEU A 198 19.02 -7.98 -11.32
CA LEU A 198 18.27 -7.44 -10.20
C LEU A 198 17.45 -6.18 -10.61
N GLY A 199 18.00 -5.29 -11.44
CA GLY A 199 17.27 -4.15 -11.97
C GLY A 199 16.07 -4.55 -12.84
N ARG A 200 16.25 -5.57 -13.69
CA ARG A 200 15.16 -6.13 -14.52
C ARG A 200 14.08 -6.78 -13.67
N GLY A 201 14.47 -7.57 -12.67
CA GLY A 201 13.53 -8.21 -11.73
C GLY A 201 12.79 -7.19 -10.86
N THR A 202 13.45 -6.12 -10.44
CA THR A 202 12.85 -4.99 -9.73
C THR A 202 11.81 -4.27 -10.59
N LEU A 203 12.07 -4.08 -11.89
CA LEU A 203 11.08 -3.54 -12.83
C LEU A 203 9.81 -4.41 -12.87
N VAL A 204 9.96 -5.73 -12.95
CA VAL A 204 8.80 -6.65 -12.90
C VAL A 204 8.02 -6.45 -11.61
N GLY A 205 8.70 -6.33 -10.47
CA GLY A 205 8.08 -6.06 -9.18
C GLY A 205 7.30 -4.74 -9.18
N HIS A 206 7.93 -3.65 -9.60
CA HIS A 206 7.30 -2.33 -9.67
C HIS A 206 6.07 -2.30 -10.60
N LEU A 207 6.09 -3.04 -11.69
CA LEU A 207 4.93 -3.13 -12.59
C LEU A 207 3.76 -3.94 -12.01
N LEU A 208 4.03 -4.87 -11.07
CA LEU A 208 3.03 -5.76 -10.50
C LEU A 208 2.54 -5.32 -9.11
N GLU A 209 3.34 -4.62 -8.32
CA GLU A 209 3.09 -4.36 -6.90
C GLU A 209 1.74 -3.68 -6.62
N CYS A 210 1.28 -2.78 -7.52
CA CYS A 210 -0.02 -2.13 -7.42
C CYS A 210 -1.19 -2.93 -8.02
N ALA A 211 -1.02 -4.23 -8.27
CA ALA A 211 -2.03 -5.17 -8.77
C ALA A 211 -2.88 -4.59 -9.92
N GLY A 212 -4.18 -4.38 -9.69
CA GLY A 212 -5.13 -3.95 -10.71
C GLY A 212 -4.82 -2.62 -11.42
N GLN A 213 -3.87 -1.83 -10.91
CA GLN A 213 -3.53 -0.54 -11.50
C GLN A 213 -2.97 -0.71 -12.92
N ILE A 214 -2.04 -1.63 -13.16
CA ILE A 214 -1.52 -1.90 -14.50
C ILE A 214 -2.56 -2.55 -15.44
N SER A 215 -3.61 -3.15 -14.88
CA SER A 215 -4.74 -3.69 -15.64
C SER A 215 -5.82 -2.64 -15.97
N GLY A 216 -5.58 -1.38 -15.68
CA GLY A 216 -6.46 -0.26 -15.98
C GLY A 216 -7.25 0.28 -14.79
N GLY A 217 -7.04 -0.24 -13.59
CA GLY A 217 -7.48 0.38 -12.34
C GLY A 217 -6.78 1.73 -12.17
N TYR A 218 -7.52 2.77 -11.72
CA TYR A 218 -7.02 4.15 -11.61
C TYR A 218 -6.58 4.81 -12.93
N PHE A 219 -6.50 4.05 -14.04
CA PHE A 219 -6.22 4.53 -15.38
C PHE A 219 -7.48 5.01 -16.12
N ALA A 220 -8.63 4.39 -15.84
CA ALA A 220 -9.86 4.60 -16.60
C ALA A 220 -10.36 6.04 -16.54
N ASP A 221 -10.60 6.64 -17.72
CA ASP A 221 -11.23 7.94 -17.91
C ASP A 221 -12.24 7.84 -19.06
N PRO A 222 -13.56 7.75 -18.77
CA PRO A 222 -14.57 7.44 -19.76
C PRO A 222 -14.56 8.39 -20.97
N GLY A 223 -14.45 7.79 -22.18
CA GLY A 223 -14.35 8.52 -23.45
C GLY A 223 -12.95 8.95 -23.86
N PHE A 224 -11.94 8.77 -22.98
CA PHE A 224 -10.52 9.05 -23.26
C PHE A 224 -9.63 7.83 -23.03
N LYS A 225 -9.80 7.17 -21.90
CA LYS A 225 -9.04 5.99 -21.49
C LYS A 225 -10.03 4.90 -21.06
N ASP A 226 -10.78 4.36 -22.02
CA ASP A 226 -11.78 3.34 -21.74
C ASP A 226 -11.14 2.04 -21.28
N VAL A 227 -11.64 1.50 -20.17
CA VAL A 227 -11.24 0.21 -19.61
C VAL A 227 -12.48 -0.68 -19.48
N PRO A 228 -12.51 -1.85 -20.14
CA PRO A 228 -13.68 -2.71 -20.09
C PRO A 228 -13.82 -3.39 -18.74
N ASP A 229 -15.07 -3.54 -18.29
CA ASP A 229 -15.47 -4.39 -17.17
C ASP A 229 -14.67 -4.21 -15.88
N LEU A 230 -14.52 -2.95 -15.42
CA LEU A 230 -13.83 -2.59 -14.18
C LEU A 230 -14.39 -3.27 -12.92
N ALA A 231 -15.67 -3.70 -12.96
CA ALA A 231 -16.27 -4.42 -11.84
C ALA A 231 -15.64 -5.81 -11.66
N ARG A 232 -15.16 -6.43 -12.73
CA ARG A 232 -14.45 -7.71 -12.74
C ARG A 232 -13.01 -7.58 -13.18
N LEU A 233 -12.36 -6.47 -12.76
CA LEU A 233 -10.98 -6.18 -13.10
C LEU A 233 -10.08 -7.36 -12.73
N GLY A 234 -9.43 -7.97 -13.75
CA GLY A 234 -8.43 -9.01 -13.55
C GLY A 234 -7.11 -8.43 -13.09
N PHE A 235 -6.46 -9.09 -12.13
CA PHE A 235 -5.14 -8.68 -11.67
C PHE A 235 -4.03 -9.22 -12.58
N PRO A 236 -2.88 -8.55 -12.63
CA PRO A 236 -1.81 -8.88 -13.56
C PRO A 236 -1.01 -10.10 -13.14
N LEU A 237 -0.38 -10.72 -14.13
CA LEU A 237 0.73 -11.63 -13.94
C LEU A 237 1.86 -11.30 -14.93
N ALA A 238 3.09 -11.66 -14.56
CA ALA A 238 4.25 -11.58 -15.43
C ALA A 238 4.75 -12.98 -15.79
N GLU A 239 5.12 -13.15 -17.05
CA GLU A 239 5.89 -14.27 -17.57
C GLU A 239 7.34 -13.85 -17.72
N VAL A 240 8.23 -14.37 -16.89
CA VAL A 240 9.64 -13.93 -16.80
C VAL A 240 10.57 -15.05 -17.22
N ASN A 241 11.61 -14.76 -17.99
CA ASN A 241 12.67 -15.72 -18.34
C ASN A 241 13.96 -15.45 -17.54
N ALA A 242 14.93 -16.37 -17.65
CA ALA A 242 16.21 -16.29 -16.91
C ALA A 242 17.07 -15.07 -17.27
N ALA A 243 16.81 -14.39 -18.40
CA ALA A 243 17.48 -13.15 -18.80
C ALA A 243 16.77 -11.90 -18.25
N GLY A 244 15.72 -12.06 -17.43
CA GLY A 244 14.94 -10.95 -16.86
C GLY A 244 14.04 -10.24 -17.86
N GLN A 245 13.79 -10.82 -19.04
CA GLN A 245 12.78 -10.32 -19.96
C GLN A 245 11.42 -10.79 -19.49
N ALA A 246 10.43 -9.91 -19.57
CA ALA A 246 9.10 -10.18 -19.06
C ALA A 246 8.00 -9.83 -20.05
N THR A 247 6.91 -10.57 -20.01
CA THR A 247 5.63 -10.21 -20.64
C THR A 247 4.60 -10.04 -19.56
N ILE A 248 3.98 -8.86 -19.48
CA ILE A 248 2.87 -8.57 -18.57
C ILE A 248 1.56 -8.97 -19.24
N THR A 249 0.75 -9.71 -18.52
CA THR A 249 -0.56 -10.19 -18.99
C THR A 249 -1.53 -10.39 -17.81
N LYS A 250 -2.70 -10.96 -18.06
CA LYS A 250 -3.72 -11.30 -17.05
C LYS A 250 -4.45 -12.59 -17.45
N VAL A 251 -5.30 -13.11 -16.57
CA VAL A 251 -6.15 -14.26 -16.89
C VAL A 251 -7.08 -13.92 -18.06
N GLU A 252 -7.17 -14.81 -19.03
CA GLU A 252 -8.04 -14.66 -20.18
C GLU A 252 -9.51 -14.54 -19.77
N GLY A 253 -10.24 -13.62 -20.38
CA GLY A 253 -11.66 -13.37 -20.07
C GLY A 253 -11.92 -12.52 -18.82
N SER A 254 -10.91 -12.20 -18.00
CA SER A 254 -11.06 -11.25 -16.91
C SER A 254 -11.24 -9.81 -17.44
N GLY A 255 -11.84 -8.92 -16.65
CA GLY A 255 -12.01 -7.50 -16.99
C GLY A 255 -10.69 -6.73 -17.01
N GLY A 256 -10.74 -5.47 -17.41
CA GLY A 256 -9.56 -4.63 -17.55
C GLY A 256 -8.82 -4.79 -18.87
N ARG A 257 -7.75 -4.01 -19.03
CA ARG A 257 -6.87 -4.05 -20.23
C ARG A 257 -5.42 -3.88 -19.80
N ILE A 258 -4.53 -4.61 -20.47
CA ILE A 258 -3.08 -4.43 -20.36
C ILE A 258 -2.56 -4.04 -21.74
N ASP A 259 -2.02 -2.85 -21.85
CA ASP A 259 -1.38 -2.34 -23.06
C ASP A 259 -0.20 -1.42 -22.72
N THR A 260 0.44 -0.88 -23.75
CA THR A 260 1.60 -0.01 -23.55
C THR A 260 1.27 1.25 -22.75
N ALA A 261 0.04 1.75 -22.80
CA ALA A 261 -0.36 2.96 -22.06
C ALA A 261 -0.54 2.65 -20.57
N THR A 262 -1.23 1.55 -20.21
CA THR A 262 -1.38 1.14 -18.80
C THR A 262 -0.05 0.77 -18.17
N CYS A 263 0.83 0.09 -18.93
CA CYS A 263 2.18 -0.23 -18.47
C CYS A 263 3.05 1.02 -18.28
N THR A 264 2.94 2.01 -19.18
CA THR A 264 3.68 3.27 -19.05
C THR A 264 3.21 4.06 -17.84
N GLU A 265 1.89 4.13 -17.60
CA GLU A 265 1.34 4.84 -16.44
C GLU A 265 1.78 4.20 -15.12
N GLN A 266 1.81 2.85 -15.05
CA GLN A 266 2.34 2.14 -13.90
C GLN A 266 3.87 2.33 -13.75
N LEU A 267 4.63 2.35 -14.85
CA LEU A 267 6.08 2.56 -14.79
C LEU A 267 6.46 3.88 -14.11
N ILE A 268 5.73 4.96 -14.40
CA ILE A 268 6.04 6.29 -13.88
C ILE A 268 5.35 6.58 -12.52
N TYR A 269 4.52 5.67 -12.05
CA TYR A 269 3.81 5.83 -10.78
C TYR A 269 4.81 5.80 -9.62
N GLU A 270 4.82 6.86 -8.80
CA GLU A 270 5.73 7.02 -7.65
C GLU A 270 7.25 7.00 -7.97
N VAL A 271 7.63 7.10 -9.23
CA VAL A 271 9.03 7.16 -9.66
C VAL A 271 9.47 8.60 -9.84
N HIS A 272 10.35 9.10 -8.96
CA HIS A 272 10.87 10.48 -9.02
C HIS A 272 12.03 10.62 -9.99
N ASP A 273 12.94 9.64 -10.01
CA ASP A 273 14.08 9.57 -10.93
C ASP A 273 14.15 8.17 -11.56
N PRO A 274 13.74 8.04 -12.83
CA PRO A 274 13.81 6.75 -13.52
C PRO A 274 15.21 6.15 -13.60
N ALA A 275 16.25 6.98 -13.57
CA ALA A 275 17.64 6.52 -13.62
C ALA A 275 18.16 6.02 -12.26
N ALA A 276 17.39 6.22 -11.18
CA ALA A 276 17.82 5.87 -9.81
C ALA A 276 16.63 5.46 -8.92
N TYR A 277 15.96 4.39 -9.28
CA TYR A 277 14.93 3.77 -8.42
C TYR A 277 15.62 2.91 -7.34
N LEU A 278 15.69 3.46 -6.12
CA LEU A 278 16.48 2.90 -5.04
C LEU A 278 15.68 1.84 -4.26
N THR A 279 16.21 0.62 -4.21
CA THR A 279 15.69 -0.47 -3.37
C THR A 279 16.79 -1.03 -2.47
N PRO A 280 16.48 -1.84 -1.46
CA PRO A 280 17.49 -2.56 -0.69
C PRO A 280 18.35 -3.51 -1.55
N ASP A 281 17.84 -3.96 -2.69
CA ASP A 281 18.48 -4.98 -3.51
C ASP A 281 19.36 -4.40 -4.62
N VAL A 282 18.96 -3.27 -5.19
CA VAL A 282 19.61 -2.67 -6.35
C VAL A 282 19.24 -1.18 -6.47
N SER A 283 20.10 -0.36 -7.05
CA SER A 283 19.73 0.93 -7.61
C SER A 283 19.32 0.71 -9.07
N ALA A 284 18.02 0.49 -9.29
CA ALA A 284 17.50 0.16 -10.62
C ALA A 284 17.46 1.39 -11.53
N ASP A 285 17.67 1.16 -12.83
CA ASP A 285 17.60 2.17 -13.87
C ASP A 285 16.48 1.81 -14.87
N PHE A 286 15.41 2.58 -14.84
CA PHE A 286 14.24 2.43 -15.70
C PHE A 286 14.23 3.39 -16.90
N SER A 287 15.26 4.22 -17.07
CA SER A 287 15.32 5.24 -18.13
C SER A 287 15.33 4.65 -19.54
N GLY A 288 15.81 3.41 -19.69
CA GLY A 288 15.83 2.68 -20.96
C GLY A 288 14.64 1.76 -21.19
N VAL A 289 13.64 1.75 -20.29
CA VAL A 289 12.50 0.82 -20.38
C VAL A 289 11.64 1.10 -21.61
N SER A 290 11.26 0.02 -22.26
CA SER A 290 10.38 0.05 -23.42
C SER A 290 9.31 -1.03 -23.34
N PHE A 291 8.15 -0.74 -23.91
CA PHE A 291 7.00 -1.62 -23.96
C PHE A 291 6.65 -1.94 -25.40
N GLN A 292 6.47 -3.21 -25.72
CA GLN A 292 6.04 -3.68 -27.03
C GLN A 292 4.80 -4.56 -26.90
N ARG A 293 3.72 -4.21 -27.58
CA ARG A 293 2.51 -5.04 -27.65
C ARG A 293 2.82 -6.32 -28.43
N GLU A 294 2.66 -7.48 -27.80
CA GLU A 294 2.75 -8.79 -28.46
C GLU A 294 1.39 -9.26 -29.00
N ALA A 295 0.35 -9.08 -28.16
CA ALA A 295 -1.02 -9.45 -28.48
C ALA A 295 -2.00 -8.61 -27.65
N GLU A 296 -3.27 -8.89 -27.70
CA GLU A 296 -4.27 -8.32 -26.80
C GLU A 296 -3.95 -8.72 -25.36
N ASN A 297 -3.91 -7.76 -24.44
CA ASN A 297 -3.55 -7.93 -23.04
C ASN A 297 -2.18 -8.64 -22.81
N ARG A 298 -1.25 -8.48 -23.75
CA ARG A 298 0.11 -9.00 -23.64
C ARG A 298 1.12 -7.96 -24.09
N VAL A 299 1.95 -7.52 -23.14
CA VAL A 299 2.96 -6.47 -23.35
C VAL A 299 4.33 -6.96 -22.92
N GLN A 300 5.25 -7.05 -23.87
CA GLN A 300 6.65 -7.33 -23.60
C GLN A 300 7.32 -6.10 -22.97
N VAL A 301 8.16 -6.33 -21.97
CA VAL A 301 8.89 -5.31 -21.22
C VAL A 301 10.38 -5.61 -21.30
N ALA A 302 11.18 -4.59 -21.61
CA ALA A 302 12.63 -4.70 -21.70
C ALA A 302 13.30 -3.35 -21.40
N GLY A 303 14.62 -3.37 -21.20
CA GLY A 303 15.47 -2.16 -21.16
C GLY A 303 15.77 -1.62 -19.77
N ALA A 304 15.32 -2.25 -18.69
CA ALA A 304 15.81 -1.92 -17.36
C ALA A 304 17.24 -2.43 -17.15
N ASP A 305 17.99 -1.70 -16.34
CA ASP A 305 19.34 -2.02 -15.89
C ASP A 305 19.47 -1.75 -14.39
N GLY A 306 20.64 -1.95 -13.81
CA GLY A 306 20.86 -1.72 -12.40
C GLY A 306 22.32 -1.41 -12.07
N ARG A 307 22.51 -0.82 -10.91
CA ARG A 307 23.80 -0.51 -10.27
C ARG A 307 23.81 -1.01 -8.84
N ALA A 308 24.97 -0.98 -8.23
CA ALA A 308 25.14 -1.41 -6.84
C ALA A 308 24.06 -0.79 -5.92
N ARG A 309 23.54 -1.63 -5.05
CA ARG A 309 22.53 -1.26 -4.06
C ARG A 309 23.04 -0.16 -3.10
N PRO A 310 22.16 0.64 -2.48
CA PRO A 310 22.54 1.61 -1.47
C PRO A 310 23.25 0.97 -0.27
N GLU A 311 24.16 1.70 0.38
CA GLU A 311 24.85 1.26 1.60
C GLU A 311 23.95 1.33 2.85
N THR A 312 22.83 2.04 2.77
CA THR A 312 21.87 2.23 3.85
C THR A 312 20.51 1.63 3.50
N LEU A 313 19.72 1.38 4.53
CA LEU A 313 18.29 1.00 4.40
C LEU A 313 17.41 2.15 4.86
N LYS A 314 16.33 2.42 4.11
CA LYS A 314 15.25 3.31 4.55
C LYS A 314 14.56 2.67 5.76
N VAL A 315 14.24 3.48 6.76
CA VAL A 315 13.41 3.11 7.90
C VAL A 315 12.16 3.98 7.89
N SER A 316 11.00 3.36 7.92
CA SER A 316 9.73 4.04 8.14
C SER A 316 9.48 4.18 9.64
N VAL A 317 9.28 5.41 10.10
CA VAL A 317 9.04 5.78 11.49
C VAL A 317 7.58 6.21 11.64
N GLY A 318 6.81 5.48 12.45
CA GLY A 318 5.44 5.85 12.80
C GLY A 318 5.37 6.53 14.18
N TYR A 319 4.63 7.61 14.28
CA TYR A 319 4.44 8.34 15.55
C TYR A 319 3.06 8.98 15.67
N LEU A 320 2.62 9.20 16.91
CA LEU A 320 1.36 9.91 17.21
C LEU A 320 1.55 11.42 17.00
N ASP A 321 0.62 12.02 16.25
CA ASP A 321 0.72 13.42 15.84
C ASP A 321 -0.60 14.18 16.05
N GLY A 322 -1.13 14.08 17.25
CA GLY A 322 -2.34 14.77 17.66
C GLY A 322 -3.62 14.11 17.14
N TRP A 323 -4.65 14.94 16.91
CA TRP A 323 -6.01 14.51 16.60
C TRP A 323 -6.58 15.32 15.45
N ILE A 324 -7.40 14.69 14.60
CA ILE A 324 -8.25 15.39 13.63
C ILE A 324 -9.69 15.31 14.11
N GLY A 325 -10.28 16.51 14.30
CA GLY A 325 -11.72 16.69 14.44
C GLY A 325 -12.33 17.08 13.10
N GLU A 326 -13.43 16.43 12.74
CA GLU A 326 -14.12 16.70 11.48
C GLU A 326 -15.62 16.81 11.70
N GLY A 327 -16.25 17.76 10.99
CA GLY A 327 -17.69 17.88 10.88
C GLY A 327 -18.10 18.17 9.44
N GLN A 328 -19.23 17.64 9.02
CA GLN A 328 -19.78 17.86 7.68
C GLN A 328 -21.30 18.07 7.75
N ILE A 329 -21.85 18.88 6.82
CA ILE A 329 -23.28 19.08 6.63
C ILE A 329 -23.57 19.47 5.18
N SER A 330 -24.71 19.05 4.63
CA SER A 330 -25.10 19.31 3.23
C SER A 330 -26.20 20.33 3.12
N TYR A 331 -26.19 21.08 2.01
CA TYR A 331 -27.22 22.02 1.58
C TYR A 331 -27.60 21.71 0.14
N GLY A 332 -28.91 21.66 -0.17
CA GLY A 332 -29.40 21.31 -1.50
C GLY A 332 -30.43 22.33 -2.05
N GLY A 333 -30.65 22.27 -3.37
CA GLY A 333 -31.61 23.11 -4.10
C GLY A 333 -31.15 24.55 -4.35
N PRO A 334 -32.02 25.42 -4.83
CA PRO A 334 -31.65 26.80 -5.14
C PRO A 334 -31.04 27.53 -3.96
N GLY A 335 -29.88 28.19 -4.17
CA GLY A 335 -29.12 28.89 -3.13
C GLY A 335 -28.31 27.96 -2.20
N ALA A 336 -28.08 26.70 -2.57
CA ALA A 336 -27.28 25.77 -1.80
C ALA A 336 -25.87 26.30 -1.50
N LEU A 337 -25.22 26.89 -2.52
CA LEU A 337 -23.88 27.46 -2.39
C LEU A 337 -23.83 28.61 -1.38
N ALA A 338 -24.76 29.54 -1.47
CA ALA A 338 -24.81 30.70 -0.55
C ALA A 338 -25.04 30.28 0.91
N ARG A 339 -25.89 29.26 1.14
CA ARG A 339 -26.11 28.69 2.47
C ARG A 339 -24.90 27.95 3.01
N ALA A 340 -24.24 27.17 2.18
CA ALA A 340 -23.01 26.48 2.57
C ALA A 340 -21.85 27.46 2.89
N GLN A 341 -21.74 28.58 2.15
CA GLN A 341 -20.80 29.65 2.44
C GLN A 341 -21.09 30.31 3.79
N LEU A 342 -22.36 30.69 4.04
CA LEU A 342 -22.78 31.25 5.33
C LEU A 342 -22.50 30.23 6.47
N ALA A 343 -22.81 28.98 6.28
CA ALA A 343 -22.52 27.92 7.27
C ALA A 343 -21.02 27.84 7.60
N ARG A 344 -20.16 27.91 6.58
CA ARG A 344 -18.70 27.95 6.74
C ARG A 344 -18.26 29.14 7.57
N GLU A 345 -18.75 30.32 7.27
CA GLU A 345 -18.45 31.57 8.00
C GLU A 345 -18.88 31.48 9.46
N VAL A 346 -20.08 30.94 9.72
CA VAL A 346 -20.62 30.75 11.08
C VAL A 346 -19.70 29.79 11.87
N VAL A 347 -19.34 28.64 11.33
CA VAL A 347 -18.47 27.69 12.06
C VAL A 347 -17.09 28.29 12.31
N LEU A 348 -16.47 28.92 11.32
CA LEU A 348 -15.15 29.54 11.48
C LEU A 348 -15.13 30.61 12.57
N GLU A 349 -16.17 31.42 12.63
CA GLU A 349 -16.32 32.46 13.69
C GLU A 349 -16.60 31.78 15.05
N ARG A 350 -17.44 30.76 15.10
CA ARG A 350 -17.76 30.01 16.32
C ARG A 350 -16.53 29.37 16.92
N LEU A 351 -15.69 28.73 16.12
CA LEU A 351 -14.41 28.15 16.60
C LEU A 351 -13.53 29.20 17.29
N LYS A 352 -13.47 30.43 16.75
CA LYS A 352 -12.76 31.55 17.39
C LYS A 352 -13.44 32.00 18.69
N LEU A 353 -14.74 32.28 18.66
CA LEU A 353 -15.51 32.75 19.81
C LEU A 353 -15.46 31.77 21.00
N THR A 354 -15.46 30.47 20.70
CA THR A 354 -15.40 29.43 21.72
C THR A 354 -13.97 29.07 22.12
N GLY A 355 -12.97 29.67 21.49
CA GLY A 355 -11.55 29.49 21.82
C GLY A 355 -11.05 28.07 21.54
N VAL A 356 -11.52 27.41 20.45
CA VAL A 356 -10.98 26.11 20.04
C VAL A 356 -9.55 26.27 19.53
N ILE A 357 -8.64 25.50 20.09
CA ILE A 357 -7.22 25.54 19.73
C ILE A 357 -6.95 24.55 18.60
N VAL A 358 -6.56 25.05 17.43
CA VAL A 358 -6.25 24.25 16.24
C VAL A 358 -4.85 24.61 15.73
N GLU A 359 -4.12 23.61 15.23
CA GLU A 359 -2.82 23.77 14.59
C GLU A 359 -2.96 24.03 13.09
N ASP A 360 -3.90 23.34 12.44
CA ASP A 360 -4.26 23.49 11.04
C ASP A 360 -5.77 23.35 10.86
N LEU A 361 -6.35 24.12 9.94
CA LEU A 361 -7.79 24.18 9.72
C LEU A 361 -8.12 24.21 8.23
N ARG A 362 -8.93 23.27 7.80
CA ARG A 362 -9.50 23.22 6.46
C ARG A 362 -11.01 23.41 6.51
N ALA A 363 -11.51 24.36 5.73
CA ALA A 363 -12.92 24.70 5.61
C ALA A 363 -13.31 24.66 4.13
N GLU A 364 -13.80 23.53 3.69
CA GLU A 364 -13.99 23.17 2.29
C GLU A 364 -15.48 23.06 1.94
N LEU A 365 -15.82 23.44 0.72
CA LEU A 365 -17.12 23.18 0.11
C LEU A 365 -16.94 22.08 -0.95
N ILE A 366 -17.29 20.85 -0.59
CA ILE A 366 -17.25 19.71 -1.50
C ILE A 366 -18.26 19.97 -2.64
N GLY A 367 -17.79 19.80 -3.87
CA GLY A 367 -18.52 20.19 -5.08
C GLY A 367 -18.16 21.60 -5.60
N VAL A 368 -17.35 22.38 -4.85
CA VAL A 368 -16.96 23.74 -5.22
C VAL A 368 -15.46 23.97 -5.16
N ASP A 369 -14.84 23.83 -3.98
CA ASP A 369 -13.45 24.23 -3.76
C ASP A 369 -12.57 23.16 -3.05
N ALA A 370 -13.12 22.01 -2.72
CA ALA A 370 -12.43 20.99 -1.91
C ALA A 370 -11.21 20.36 -2.60
N LEU A 371 -11.24 20.17 -3.94
CA LEU A 371 -10.14 19.52 -4.68
C LEU A 371 -9.09 20.52 -5.19
N HIS A 372 -9.55 21.64 -5.74
CA HIS A 372 -8.67 22.58 -6.46
C HIS A 372 -8.56 23.96 -5.81
N GLY A 373 -9.20 24.13 -4.65
CA GLY A 373 -9.28 25.42 -3.97
C GLY A 373 -10.16 26.46 -4.69
N SER A 374 -10.35 27.59 -4.04
CA SER A 374 -11.25 28.64 -4.51
C SER A 374 -10.87 29.26 -5.87
N LYS A 375 -9.57 29.28 -6.21
CA LYS A 375 -9.08 29.86 -7.48
C LYS A 375 -9.60 29.13 -8.72
N LEU A 376 -9.69 27.82 -8.69
CA LEU A 376 -10.24 27.01 -9.79
C LEU A 376 -11.76 26.79 -9.61
N GLY A 377 -12.24 26.62 -8.40
CA GLY A 377 -13.67 26.49 -8.10
C GLY A 377 -14.49 27.71 -8.58
N SER A 378 -13.91 28.92 -8.54
CA SER A 378 -14.54 30.14 -9.05
C SER A 378 -14.71 30.18 -10.58
N ARG A 379 -14.10 29.26 -11.33
CA ARG A 379 -14.27 29.15 -12.79
C ARG A 379 -15.53 28.38 -13.20
N ALA A 380 -16.18 27.69 -12.27
CA ALA A 380 -17.45 27.02 -12.55
C ALA A 380 -18.53 28.05 -12.90
N THR A 381 -19.20 27.85 -14.03
CA THR A 381 -20.22 28.78 -14.56
C THR A 381 -21.64 28.46 -14.08
N ALA A 382 -21.86 27.25 -13.54
CA ALA A 382 -23.14 26.79 -13.04
C ALA A 382 -23.15 26.73 -11.51
N GLU A 383 -24.21 27.18 -10.87
CA GLU A 383 -24.41 26.99 -9.44
C GLU A 383 -24.64 25.52 -9.13
N PRO A 384 -23.87 24.92 -8.20
CA PRO A 384 -24.08 23.54 -7.83
C PRO A 384 -25.44 23.36 -7.12
N TRP A 385 -26.18 22.32 -7.51
CA TRP A 385 -27.49 22.00 -6.92
C TRP A 385 -27.38 21.43 -5.49
N GLU A 386 -26.22 20.89 -5.14
CA GLU A 386 -25.90 20.35 -3.83
C GLU A 386 -24.46 20.72 -3.45
N VAL A 387 -24.26 21.13 -2.20
CA VAL A 387 -22.94 21.45 -1.65
C VAL A 387 -22.83 20.85 -0.26
N ARG A 388 -21.69 20.22 0.03
CA ARG A 388 -21.39 19.71 1.37
C ARG A 388 -20.27 20.52 2.01
N LEU A 389 -20.59 21.20 3.12
CA LEU A 389 -19.57 21.83 3.95
C LEU A 389 -18.79 20.75 4.69
N ARG A 390 -17.47 20.83 4.65
CA ARG A 390 -16.53 20.03 5.44
C ARG A 390 -15.62 20.97 6.21
N ILE A 391 -15.59 20.84 7.54
CA ILE A 391 -14.63 21.49 8.43
C ILE A 391 -13.79 20.39 9.05
N ALA A 392 -12.48 20.44 8.87
CA ALA A 392 -11.53 19.52 9.48
C ALA A 392 -10.39 20.30 10.10
N ALA A 393 -10.03 19.97 11.33
CA ALA A 393 -8.93 20.62 12.02
C ALA A 393 -8.02 19.63 12.73
N ARG A 394 -6.72 19.89 12.68
CA ARG A 394 -5.72 19.23 13.48
C ARG A 394 -5.58 19.92 14.83
N CYS A 395 -5.62 19.14 15.88
CA CYS A 395 -5.55 19.59 17.27
C CYS A 395 -4.55 18.72 18.04
N VAL A 396 -3.85 19.31 19.00
CA VAL A 396 -3.01 18.55 19.94
C VAL A 396 -3.89 17.70 20.84
N GLU A 397 -4.96 18.28 21.39
CA GLU A 397 -5.84 17.63 22.33
C GLU A 397 -7.09 17.05 21.67
N ARG A 398 -7.47 15.83 22.10
CA ARG A 398 -8.69 15.15 21.63
C ARG A 398 -9.96 15.97 21.91
N SER A 399 -10.02 16.63 23.07
CA SER A 399 -11.15 17.47 23.47
C SER A 399 -11.40 18.62 22.49
N GLU A 400 -10.34 19.26 21.98
CA GLU A 400 -10.46 20.31 20.98
C GLU A 400 -10.94 19.76 19.64
N ALA A 401 -10.43 18.60 19.23
CA ALA A 401 -10.89 17.92 18.01
C ALA A 401 -12.40 17.57 18.07
N VAL A 402 -12.91 17.15 19.22
CA VAL A 402 -14.35 16.88 19.42
C VAL A 402 -15.18 18.16 19.20
N ARG A 403 -14.71 19.32 19.68
CA ARG A 403 -15.40 20.61 19.56
C ARG A 403 -15.58 21.06 18.12
N VAL A 404 -14.60 20.77 17.24
CA VAL A 404 -14.68 21.09 15.80
C VAL A 404 -15.91 20.46 15.16
N GLY A 405 -16.12 19.15 15.37
CA GLY A 405 -17.30 18.46 14.83
C GLY A 405 -18.61 18.94 15.45
N ASN A 406 -18.60 19.28 16.75
CA ASN A 406 -19.77 19.78 17.45
C ASN A 406 -20.24 21.13 16.89
N GLU A 407 -19.33 22.06 16.56
CA GLU A 407 -19.72 23.37 15.97
C GLU A 407 -20.40 23.21 14.60
N VAL A 408 -20.04 22.17 13.83
CA VAL A 408 -20.75 21.85 12.58
C VAL A 408 -22.13 21.24 12.85
N GLU A 409 -22.25 20.32 13.81
CA GLU A 409 -23.50 19.67 14.15
C GLU A 409 -24.54 20.68 14.67
N THR A 410 -24.12 21.69 15.42
CA THR A 410 -25.01 22.76 15.95
C THR A 410 -25.69 23.58 14.84
N LEU A 411 -25.23 23.54 13.61
CA LEU A 411 -25.86 24.17 12.47
C LEU A 411 -27.28 23.67 12.18
N TYR A 412 -27.67 22.50 12.71
CA TYR A 412 -29.07 22.03 12.63
C TYR A 412 -30.09 23.01 13.19
N THR A 413 -29.70 23.75 14.23
CA THR A 413 -30.59 24.71 14.91
C THR A 413 -30.04 26.14 14.89
N ASN A 414 -28.75 26.32 14.62
CA ASN A 414 -28.06 27.62 14.67
C ASN A 414 -27.44 28.03 13.34
N GLY A 415 -27.71 27.29 12.26
CA GLY A 415 -27.17 27.54 10.93
C GLY A 415 -28.20 28.03 9.92
N PRO A 416 -27.77 28.12 8.65
CA PRO A 416 -28.66 28.46 7.54
C PRO A 416 -29.77 27.41 7.37
N TYR A 417 -30.89 27.87 6.75
CA TYR A 417 -32.04 27.04 6.43
C TYR A 417 -31.66 25.79 5.59
N GLY A 418 -32.28 24.67 5.92
CA GLY A 418 -32.26 23.46 5.11
C GLY A 418 -30.95 22.65 5.16
N GLY A 419 -30.13 22.84 6.20
CA GLY A 419 -28.98 21.96 6.44
C GLY A 419 -29.41 20.55 6.82
N GLY A 420 -28.74 19.53 6.28
CA GLY A 420 -29.06 18.13 6.53
C GLY A 420 -27.87 17.18 6.43
N GLY A 421 -28.06 15.97 6.96
CA GLY A 421 -27.05 14.90 6.87
C GLY A 421 -25.74 15.23 7.58
N ALA A 422 -25.80 15.92 8.72
CA ALA A 422 -24.59 16.22 9.50
C ALA A 422 -23.91 14.94 9.99
N THR A 423 -22.59 14.91 9.87
CA THR A 423 -21.72 13.87 10.42
C THR A 423 -20.55 14.50 11.13
N LYS A 424 -20.03 13.82 12.14
CA LYS A 424 -18.79 14.22 12.84
C LYS A 424 -17.91 13.02 13.15
N ALA A 425 -16.60 13.23 13.16
CA ALA A 425 -15.61 12.22 13.51
C ALA A 425 -14.44 12.83 14.27
N VAL A 426 -13.82 12.01 15.10
CA VAL A 426 -12.53 12.33 15.75
C VAL A 426 -11.63 11.13 15.58
N ARG A 427 -10.42 11.36 15.07
CA ARG A 427 -9.42 10.31 14.90
C ARG A 427 -8.06 10.76 15.37
N GLN A 428 -7.31 9.85 15.96
CA GLN A 428 -5.90 10.07 16.25
C GLN A 428 -5.09 10.05 14.96
N VAL A 429 -4.13 10.94 14.84
CA VAL A 429 -3.23 10.99 13.68
C VAL A 429 -2.03 10.09 13.97
N VAL A 430 -1.81 9.13 13.11
CA VAL A 430 -0.55 8.42 13.00
C VAL A 430 0.19 9.02 11.81
N ALA A 431 1.26 9.74 12.11
CA ALA A 431 2.15 10.33 11.12
C ALA A 431 3.31 9.40 10.82
N VAL A 432 3.91 9.58 9.65
CA VAL A 432 5.04 8.79 9.17
C VAL A 432 6.17 9.74 8.80
N ALA A 433 7.39 9.32 9.09
CA ALA A 433 8.61 9.98 8.64
C ALA A 433 9.66 8.91 8.29
N SER A 434 10.73 9.34 7.64
CA SER A 434 11.78 8.44 7.17
C SER A 434 13.14 8.82 7.77
N LEU A 435 13.99 7.81 7.94
CA LEU A 435 15.43 7.97 8.17
C LEU A 435 16.19 6.84 7.48
N PHE A 436 17.51 6.92 7.44
CA PHE A 436 18.35 5.85 6.92
C PHE A 436 19.24 5.28 8.02
N VAL A 437 19.43 3.96 7.98
CA VAL A 437 20.36 3.24 8.86
C VAL A 437 21.38 2.45 8.05
N PRO A 438 22.58 2.21 8.56
CA PRO A 438 23.53 1.28 7.95
C PRO A 438 22.89 -0.12 7.81
N ARG A 439 23.22 -0.84 6.75
CA ARG A 439 22.63 -2.18 6.49
C ARG A 439 22.96 -3.19 7.57
N ASP A 440 24.16 -3.13 8.13
CA ASP A 440 24.65 -3.99 9.20
C ASP A 440 23.96 -3.78 10.56
N ALA A 441 23.22 -2.69 10.70
CA ALA A 441 22.36 -2.45 11.87
C ALA A 441 21.06 -3.26 11.84
N VAL A 442 20.74 -3.92 10.72
CA VAL A 442 19.48 -4.66 10.51
C VAL A 442 19.81 -6.15 10.30
N ASN A 443 19.16 -7.00 11.07
CA ASN A 443 19.42 -8.45 11.04
C ASN A 443 18.15 -9.25 10.70
N PRO A 444 17.89 -9.55 9.42
CA PRO A 444 16.76 -10.38 9.01
C PRO A 444 16.89 -11.81 9.55
N VAL A 445 15.79 -12.36 10.06
CA VAL A 445 15.73 -13.72 10.61
C VAL A 445 14.54 -14.46 10.04
N ILE A 446 14.77 -15.69 9.58
CA ILE A 446 13.72 -16.58 9.09
C ILE A 446 13.31 -17.54 10.21
N HIS A 447 12.03 -17.69 10.40
CA HIS A 447 11.39 -18.62 11.29
C HIS A 447 10.56 -19.62 10.46
N LEU A 448 10.90 -20.88 10.53
CA LEU A 448 10.07 -21.93 9.95
C LEU A 448 9.07 -22.38 11.00
N GLU A 449 7.80 -22.28 10.69
CA GLU A 449 6.74 -22.85 11.50
C GLU A 449 6.61 -24.33 11.13
N ASP A 450 7.12 -25.22 11.98
CA ASP A 450 7.08 -26.67 11.75
C ASP A 450 5.65 -27.19 11.68
N SER A 451 5.43 -28.19 10.81
CA SER A 451 4.17 -28.93 10.72
C SER A 451 3.89 -29.63 12.06
N VAL A 452 2.71 -29.37 12.66
CA VAL A 452 2.18 -30.18 13.76
C VAL A 452 1.67 -31.50 13.23
#